data_8fb353d2b33ba43b242afb0fc7458b02
#
_entry.id   8fb353d2b33ba43b242afb0fc7458b02
#
_cell.length_a   1.000
_cell.length_b   1.000
_cell.length_c   1.000
_cell.angle_alpha   90.00
_cell.angle_beta   90.00
_cell.angle_gamma   90.00
#
_symmetry.space_group_name_H-M   'P 1'
#
loop_
_entity.id
_entity.type
_entity.pdbx_description
1 polymer ?
#
loop_
_entity_poly.entity_id
_entity_poly.type
_entity_poly.pdbx_seq_one_letter_code
_entity_poly.pdbx_strand_id
1 'polypeptide(L)'
;MAEVVAFVRLYPALFSEGTEWFELNWHVVQAFEAVTLGLINKGRKHYSSRTILEVLRHESHLRGAEDNFKLNNNHAPDLARAFVVLDPAQVDFWEYRRDNHYEFKQAIADLTNLTFLE
;
A
#
# COMPACT_ATOMS: atom_id res chain seq x y z
N MET A 1 3.86 10.38 3.48
CA MET A 1 3.98 10.37 1.99
C MET A 1 5.43 10.28 1.52
N ALA A 2 6.33 11.02 2.11
CA ALA A 2 7.74 11.03 1.69
C ALA A 2 8.37 9.64 1.69
N GLU A 3 8.08 8.82 2.67
CA GLU A 3 8.64 7.47 2.80
C GLU A 3 8.20 6.56 1.64
N VAL A 4 6.92 6.63 1.28
CA VAL A 4 6.38 5.82 0.18
C VAL A 4 6.95 6.29 -1.16
N VAL A 5 6.98 7.60 -1.38
CA VAL A 5 7.54 8.17 -2.62
C VAL A 5 9.01 7.78 -2.79
N ALA A 6 9.80 7.88 -1.71
CA ALA A 6 11.21 7.49 -1.73
C ALA A 6 11.38 6.00 -2.02
N PHE A 7 10.55 5.15 -1.41
CA PHE A 7 10.60 3.71 -1.64
C PHE A 7 10.25 3.34 -3.08
N VAL A 8 9.18 3.93 -3.62
CA VAL A 8 8.77 3.69 -5.02
C VAL A 8 9.89 4.11 -5.98
N ARG A 9 10.56 5.21 -5.68
CA ARG A 9 11.67 5.70 -6.52
C ARG A 9 12.84 4.73 -6.51
N LEU A 10 13.13 4.11 -5.36
CA LEU A 10 14.21 3.12 -5.23
C LEU A 10 13.87 1.77 -5.85
N TYR A 11 12.60 1.37 -5.78
CA TYR A 11 12.14 0.05 -6.21
C TYR A 11 10.95 0.15 -7.17
N PRO A 12 11.11 0.86 -8.30
CA PRO A 12 9.97 1.08 -9.20
C PRO A 12 9.39 -0.21 -9.79
N ALA A 13 10.19 -1.26 -9.91
CA ALA A 13 9.72 -2.54 -10.45
C ALA A 13 8.76 -3.28 -9.52
N LEU A 14 8.67 -2.87 -8.25
CA LEU A 14 7.77 -3.50 -7.28
C LEU A 14 6.36 -2.89 -7.30
N PHE A 15 6.14 -1.85 -8.09
CA PHE A 15 4.87 -1.14 -8.16
C PHE A 15 4.38 -1.04 -9.59
N SER A 16 3.06 -1.07 -9.80
CA SER A 16 2.48 -0.81 -11.11
C SER A 16 2.45 0.70 -11.40
N GLU A 17 2.33 1.52 -10.37
CA GLU A 17 2.27 2.97 -10.49
C GLU A 17 3.59 3.61 -10.08
N GLY A 18 3.84 4.81 -10.60
CA GLY A 18 5.02 5.60 -10.22
C GLY A 18 4.72 6.56 -9.08
N THR A 19 5.73 7.35 -8.73
CA THR A 19 5.65 8.31 -7.62
C THR A 19 4.54 9.34 -7.83
N GLU A 20 4.32 9.78 -9.07
CA GLU A 20 3.29 10.77 -9.38
C GLU A 20 1.90 10.27 -8.99
N TRP A 21 1.60 8.99 -9.25
CA TRP A 21 0.30 8.44 -8.88
C TRP A 21 0.09 8.51 -7.36
N PHE A 22 1.11 8.17 -6.58
CA PHE A 22 1.02 8.21 -5.12
C PHE A 22 0.83 9.63 -4.60
N GLU A 23 1.54 10.59 -5.20
CA GLU A 23 1.40 11.99 -4.81
C GLU A 23 0.00 12.53 -5.11
N LEU A 24 -0.54 12.22 -6.29
CA LEU A 24 -1.87 12.68 -6.69
C LEU A 24 -3.01 11.97 -5.95
N ASN A 25 -2.78 10.75 -5.50
CA ASN A 25 -3.81 9.92 -4.88
C ASN A 25 -3.49 9.57 -3.43
N TRP A 26 -2.76 10.44 -2.75
CA TRP A 26 -2.36 10.16 -1.36
C TRP A 26 -3.56 9.96 -0.44
N HIS A 27 -4.66 10.67 -0.69
CA HIS A 27 -5.90 10.48 0.08
C HIS A 27 -6.44 9.04 0.00
N VAL A 28 -6.16 8.34 -1.09
CA VAL A 28 -6.53 6.92 -1.23
C VAL A 28 -5.66 6.05 -0.35
N VAL A 29 -4.35 6.33 -0.33
CA VAL A 29 -3.41 5.62 0.54
C VAL A 29 -3.84 5.78 2.00
N GLN A 30 -4.21 6.99 2.39
CA GLN A 30 -4.67 7.28 3.76
C GLN A 30 -5.97 6.53 4.09
N ALA A 31 -6.92 6.50 3.15
CA ALA A 31 -8.18 5.78 3.35
C ALA A 31 -7.93 4.27 3.46
N PHE A 32 -7.06 3.74 2.63
CA PHE A 32 -6.66 2.33 2.67
C PHE A 32 -6.01 1.99 4.01
N GLU A 33 -5.11 2.83 4.47
CA GLU A 33 -4.45 2.67 5.76
C GLU A 33 -5.45 2.66 6.91
N ALA A 34 -6.40 3.59 6.91
CA ALA A 34 -7.40 3.70 7.97
C ALA A 34 -8.26 2.43 8.08
N VAL A 35 -8.73 1.90 6.94
CA VAL A 35 -9.52 0.65 6.93
C VAL A 35 -8.66 -0.51 7.43
N THR A 36 -7.42 -0.59 6.97
CA THR A 36 -6.50 -1.67 7.34
C THR A 36 -6.20 -1.65 8.84
N LEU A 37 -5.89 -0.48 9.39
CA LEU A 37 -5.62 -0.34 10.82
C LEU A 37 -6.85 -0.73 11.66
N GLY A 38 -8.04 -0.41 11.18
CA GLY A 38 -9.27 -0.83 11.84
C GLY A 38 -9.39 -2.34 11.93
N LEU A 39 -9.02 -3.05 10.87
CA LEU A 39 -9.04 -4.52 10.85
C LEU A 39 -7.99 -5.10 11.79
N ILE A 40 -6.78 -4.55 11.78
CA ILE A 40 -5.70 -4.98 12.68
C ILE A 40 -6.12 -4.79 14.12
N ASN A 41 -6.73 -3.65 14.46
CA ASN A 41 -7.20 -3.35 15.81
C ASN A 41 -8.32 -4.29 16.27
N LYS A 42 -9.06 -4.88 15.33
CA LYS A 42 -10.07 -5.89 15.62
C LYS A 42 -9.50 -7.30 15.75
N GLY A 43 -8.18 -7.44 15.65
CA GLY A 43 -7.51 -8.72 15.82
C GLY A 43 -7.27 -9.52 14.55
N ARG A 44 -7.55 -8.94 13.38
CA ARG A 44 -7.23 -9.60 12.11
C ARG A 44 -5.71 -9.68 11.93
N LYS A 45 -5.23 -10.84 11.54
CA LYS A 45 -3.79 -11.08 11.33
C LYS A 45 -3.42 -11.22 9.86
N HIS A 46 -4.42 -11.41 9.01
CA HIS A 46 -4.21 -11.64 7.58
C HIS A 46 -5.45 -11.20 6.80
N TYR A 47 -5.25 -10.54 5.67
CA TYR A 47 -6.38 -10.02 4.89
C TYR A 47 -5.99 -9.79 3.43
N SER A 48 -7.00 -9.69 2.58
CA SER A 48 -6.81 -9.42 1.16
C SER A 48 -6.89 -7.92 0.88
N SER A 49 -5.85 -7.36 0.27
CA SER A 49 -5.83 -5.96 -0.14
C SER A 49 -6.93 -5.66 -1.16
N ARG A 50 -7.26 -6.62 -2.00
CA ARG A 50 -8.30 -6.47 -3.00
C ARG A 50 -9.68 -6.25 -2.37
N THR A 51 -9.95 -6.92 -1.25
CA THR A 51 -11.21 -6.74 -0.53
C THR A 51 -11.33 -5.32 0.00
N ILE A 52 -10.24 -4.77 0.55
CA ILE A 52 -10.24 -3.39 1.03
C ILE A 52 -10.44 -2.42 -0.14
N LEU A 53 -9.80 -2.68 -1.27
CA LEU A 53 -9.98 -1.86 -2.46
C LEU A 53 -11.45 -1.80 -2.90
N GLU A 54 -12.16 -2.92 -2.84
CA GLU A 54 -13.59 -2.96 -3.18
C GLU A 54 -14.41 -2.09 -2.22
N VAL A 55 -14.08 -2.11 -0.92
CA VAL A 55 -14.73 -1.21 0.05
C VAL A 55 -14.50 0.24 -0.33
N LEU A 56 -13.27 0.61 -0.66
CA LEU A 56 -12.94 1.99 -1.03
C LEU A 56 -13.66 2.45 -2.29
N ARG A 57 -13.87 1.55 -3.26
CA ARG A 57 -14.59 1.88 -4.49
C ARG A 57 -16.03 2.32 -4.24
N HIS A 58 -16.62 1.85 -3.15
CA HIS A 58 -18.00 2.17 -2.80
C HIS A 58 -18.10 3.42 -1.92
N GLU A 59 -16.97 3.96 -1.45
CA GLU A 59 -16.98 5.16 -0.62
C GLU A 59 -17.16 6.40 -1.47
N SER A 60 -18.29 7.10 -1.26
CA SER A 60 -18.69 8.23 -2.11
C SER A 60 -17.70 9.39 -2.07
N HIS A 61 -17.07 9.63 -0.91
CA HIS A 61 -16.11 10.73 -0.77
C HIS A 61 -14.80 10.49 -1.53
N LEU A 62 -14.51 9.24 -1.88
CA LEU A 62 -13.33 8.90 -2.67
C LEU A 62 -13.60 9.00 -4.17
N ARG A 63 -14.86 9.09 -4.55
CA ARG A 63 -15.23 9.17 -5.96
C ARG A 63 -14.99 10.53 -6.57
N GLY A 64 -14.63 11.54 -5.81
CA GLY A 64 -14.35 12.87 -6.32
C GLY A 64 -15.37 13.40 -7.34
N ALA A 65 -15.51 14.69 -7.46
CA ALA A 65 -16.37 15.29 -8.47
C ALA A 65 -15.81 15.10 -9.90
N GLU A 66 -14.61 14.58 -10.01
CA GLU A 66 -13.95 14.36 -11.30
C GLU A 66 -13.83 12.87 -11.58
N ASP A 67 -14.25 12.48 -12.77
CA ASP A 67 -14.21 11.09 -13.26
C ASP A 67 -12.81 10.53 -13.44
N ASN A 68 -11.80 11.28 -13.02
CA ASN A 68 -10.40 10.88 -13.18
C ASN A 68 -9.92 9.89 -12.12
N PHE A 69 -10.73 9.65 -11.11
CA PHE A 69 -10.37 8.78 -10.03
C PHE A 69 -10.90 7.36 -10.27
N LYS A 70 -10.13 6.57 -10.99
CA LYS A 70 -10.48 5.18 -11.26
C LYS A 70 -9.50 4.26 -10.54
N LEU A 71 -9.99 3.62 -9.48
CA LEU A 71 -9.26 2.52 -8.86
C LEU A 71 -9.54 1.25 -9.64
N ASN A 72 -8.49 0.56 -10.02
CA ASN A 72 -8.61 -0.76 -10.65
C ASN A 72 -7.87 -1.80 -9.79
N ASN A 73 -8.02 -3.07 -10.16
CA ASN A 73 -7.46 -4.17 -9.37
C ASN A 73 -5.93 -4.12 -9.24
N ASN A 74 -5.24 -3.47 -10.17
CA ASN A 74 -3.78 -3.33 -10.12
C ASN A 74 -3.32 -2.41 -9.00
N HIS A 75 -4.19 -1.57 -8.49
CA HIS A 75 -3.87 -0.68 -7.38
C HIS A 75 -3.84 -1.40 -6.02
N ALA A 76 -4.50 -2.55 -5.90
CA ALA A 76 -4.53 -3.27 -4.63
C ALA A 76 -3.13 -3.69 -4.14
N PRO A 77 -2.28 -4.32 -4.97
CA PRO A 77 -0.92 -4.63 -4.54
C PRO A 77 -0.10 -3.39 -4.22
N ASP A 78 -0.26 -2.32 -4.99
CA ASP A 78 0.47 -1.07 -4.76
C ASP A 78 0.11 -0.46 -3.40
N LEU A 79 -1.19 -0.43 -3.08
CA LEU A 79 -1.67 0.10 -1.80
C LEU A 79 -1.22 -0.77 -0.63
N ALA A 80 -1.24 -2.09 -0.79
CA ALA A 80 -0.75 -3.02 0.23
C ALA A 80 0.74 -2.79 0.51
N ARG A 81 1.54 -2.63 -0.53
CA ARG A 81 2.98 -2.37 -0.38
C ARG A 81 3.25 -1.01 0.23
N ALA A 82 2.50 0.02 -0.18
CA ALA A 82 2.62 1.35 0.43
C ALA A 82 2.31 1.28 1.93
N PHE A 83 1.28 0.54 2.32
CA PHE A 83 0.94 0.35 3.74
C PHE A 83 2.11 -0.28 4.52
N VAL A 84 2.74 -1.30 3.94
CA VAL A 84 3.89 -1.97 4.59
C VAL A 84 5.10 -1.03 4.69
N VAL A 85 5.32 -0.17 3.71
CA VAL A 85 6.39 0.83 3.80
C VAL A 85 6.15 1.74 5.01
N LEU A 86 4.90 2.11 5.26
CA LEU A 86 4.53 2.95 6.41
C LEU A 86 4.57 2.18 7.74
N ASP A 87 4.36 0.86 7.71
CA ASP A 87 4.38 0.01 8.90
C ASP A 87 5.02 -1.35 8.55
N PRO A 88 6.36 -1.41 8.52
CA PRO A 88 7.09 -2.61 8.10
C PRO A 88 6.80 -3.86 8.93
N ALA A 89 6.34 -3.71 10.17
CA ALA A 89 5.98 -4.84 11.01
C ALA A 89 4.81 -5.65 10.41
N GLN A 90 4.04 -5.05 9.53
CA GLN A 90 2.86 -5.67 8.92
C GLN A 90 3.14 -6.34 7.57
N VAL A 91 4.40 -6.62 7.27
CA VAL A 91 4.78 -7.23 5.97
C VAL A 91 4.06 -8.56 5.70
N ASP A 92 3.72 -9.31 6.72
CA ASP A 92 3.03 -10.59 6.59
C ASP A 92 1.50 -10.50 6.71
N PHE A 93 0.97 -9.30 6.85
CA PHE A 93 -0.47 -9.10 6.98
C PHE A 93 -1.24 -9.42 5.70
N TRP A 94 -0.65 -9.10 4.53
CA TRP A 94 -1.35 -9.22 3.25
C TRP A 94 -1.20 -10.59 2.62
N GLU A 95 -2.23 -11.00 1.88
CA GLU A 95 -2.16 -12.14 0.98
C GLU A 95 -1.47 -11.66 -0.30
N TYR A 96 -0.27 -12.14 -0.54
CA TYR A 96 0.51 -11.75 -1.71
C TYR A 96 0.40 -12.79 -2.81
N ARG A 97 0.35 -12.32 -4.06
CA ARG A 97 0.61 -13.17 -5.20
C ARG A 97 2.12 -13.43 -5.30
N ARG A 98 2.50 -14.47 -6.04
CA ARG A 98 3.88 -14.94 -6.11
C ARG A 98 4.87 -13.91 -6.64
N ASP A 99 4.40 -13.01 -7.52
CA ASP A 99 5.26 -12.08 -8.23
C ASP A 99 5.86 -11.02 -7.31
N ASN A 100 7.18 -10.94 -7.30
CA ASN A 100 7.94 -9.91 -6.59
C ASN A 100 7.75 -9.91 -5.06
N HIS A 101 7.12 -10.94 -4.49
CA HIS A 101 6.91 -10.98 -3.05
C HIS A 101 8.22 -11.11 -2.28
N TYR A 102 9.10 -11.98 -2.76
CA TYR A 102 10.42 -12.17 -2.14
C TYR A 102 11.23 -10.87 -2.19
N GLU A 103 11.29 -10.24 -3.36
CA GLU A 103 12.02 -8.99 -3.56
C GLU A 103 11.47 -7.87 -2.69
N PHE A 104 10.15 -7.80 -2.55
CA PHE A 104 9.52 -6.81 -1.69
C PHE A 104 9.89 -7.03 -0.22
N LYS A 105 9.80 -8.26 0.27
CA LYS A 105 10.20 -8.60 1.65
C LYS A 105 11.65 -8.23 1.91
N GLN A 106 12.52 -8.52 0.95
CA GLN A 106 13.93 -8.19 1.08
C GLN A 106 14.14 -6.68 1.13
N ALA A 107 13.45 -5.93 0.28
CA ALA A 107 13.54 -4.48 0.27
C ALA A 107 13.06 -3.88 1.60
N ILE A 108 11.99 -4.42 2.18
CA ILE A 108 11.49 -3.97 3.49
C ILE A 108 12.50 -4.31 4.59
N ALA A 109 13.10 -5.50 4.55
CA ALA A 109 14.12 -5.90 5.52
C ALA A 109 15.34 -4.98 5.45
N ASP A 110 15.77 -4.62 4.25
CA ASP A 110 16.89 -3.71 4.05
C ASP A 110 16.57 -2.32 4.60
N LEU A 111 15.37 -1.82 4.36
CA LEU A 111 14.91 -0.55 4.89
C LEU A 111 14.92 -0.54 6.43
N THR A 112 14.41 -1.60 7.04
CA THR A 112 14.36 -1.75 8.49
C THR A 112 15.76 -1.84 9.09
N ASN A 113 16.66 -2.59 8.45
CA ASN A 113 18.05 -2.72 8.91
C ASN A 113 18.78 -1.39 8.83
N LEU A 114 18.58 -0.62 7.77
CA LEU A 114 19.20 0.70 7.64
C LEU A 114 18.74 1.64 8.75
N THR A 115 17.45 1.62 9.07
CA THR A 115 16.89 2.42 10.17
C THR A 115 17.48 1.99 11.52
N PHE A 116 17.74 0.70 11.68
CA PHE A 116 18.29 0.15 12.92
C PHE A 116 19.76 0.50 13.14
N LEU A 117 20.51 0.70 12.05
CA LEU A 117 21.95 1.00 12.10
C LEU A 117 22.23 2.50 12.33
N GLU A 118 21.25 3.33 12.13
CA GLU A 118 21.34 4.75 12.43
C GLU A 118 21.15 5.00 13.94
#